data_29500790a6bbf9feb376834261e85ca7
#
_entry.id   29500790a6bbf9feb376834261e85ca7
#
_cell.length_a   1.000
_cell.length_b   1.000
_cell.length_c   1.000
_cell.angle_alpha   90.00
_cell.angle_beta   90.00
_cell.angle_gamma   90.00
#
_symmetry.space_group_name_H-M   'P 1'
#
loop_
_entity.id
_entity.type
_entity.pdbx_description
1 polymer ?
#
loop_
_entity_poly.entity_id
_entity_poly.type
_entity_poly.pdbx_seq_one_letter_code
_entity_poly.pdbx_strand_id
1 'polypeptide(L)'
;LKDLEATRALGRYLVQQPERPSLLLLEGTLGAGKTSLVQGIASAMGINEPITSPTFALSQHYPQGKPPLVHLDLYRLEQQAAANELFLQEEEEALGMGAMLVVEWAERLSLQLPEAWRLKLSHRNDGGRLARLTRSKAGTC
;
A
#
# COMPACT_ATOMS: atom_id res chain seq x y z
N LEU A 1 -9.16 -14.85 0.50
CA LEU A 1 -7.93 -15.14 -0.26
C LEU A 1 -7.34 -16.46 0.22
N LYS A 2 -7.16 -17.41 -0.71
CA LYS A 2 -6.69 -18.75 -0.36
C LYS A 2 -5.20 -18.77 0.00
N ASP A 3 -4.38 -18.03 -0.75
CA ASP A 3 -2.94 -18.10 -0.64
C ASP A 3 -2.31 -16.76 -1.06
N LEU A 4 -0.99 -16.73 -1.08
CA LEU A 4 -0.26 -15.52 -1.44
C LEU A 4 -0.45 -15.13 -2.90
N GLU A 5 -0.66 -16.11 -3.79
CA GLU A 5 -0.93 -15.78 -5.19
C GLU A 5 -2.28 -15.08 -5.34
N ALA A 6 -3.28 -15.46 -4.57
CA ALA A 6 -4.56 -14.76 -4.56
C ALA A 6 -4.39 -13.32 -4.05
N THR A 7 -3.50 -13.13 -3.07
CA THR A 7 -3.20 -11.80 -2.55
C THR A 7 -2.50 -10.94 -3.62
N ARG A 8 -1.57 -11.52 -4.37
CA ARG A 8 -0.91 -10.81 -5.48
C ARG A 8 -1.92 -10.46 -6.58
N ALA A 9 -2.85 -11.38 -6.86
CA ALA A 9 -3.90 -11.12 -7.85
C ALA A 9 -4.78 -9.94 -7.44
N LEU A 10 -5.07 -9.82 -6.15
CA LEU A 10 -5.82 -8.66 -5.65
C LEU A 10 -5.04 -7.37 -5.89
N GLY A 11 -3.74 -7.38 -5.66
CA GLY A 11 -2.90 -6.20 -5.94
C GLY A 11 -2.95 -5.80 -7.41
N ARG A 12 -2.84 -6.76 -8.32
CA ARG A 12 -2.96 -6.48 -9.76
C ARG A 12 -4.33 -5.90 -10.09
N TYR A 13 -5.38 -6.45 -9.50
CA TYR A 13 -6.74 -5.98 -9.72
C TYR A 13 -6.88 -4.50 -9.34
N LEU A 14 -6.31 -4.11 -8.19
CA LEU A 14 -6.42 -2.72 -7.71
C LEU A 14 -5.79 -1.73 -8.69
N VAL A 15 -4.65 -2.08 -9.28
CA VAL A 15 -3.96 -1.20 -10.23
C VAL A 15 -4.72 -1.12 -11.55
N GLN A 16 -5.37 -2.20 -11.95
CA GLN A 16 -6.04 -2.29 -13.24
C GLN A 16 -7.41 -1.64 -13.26
N GLN A 17 -7.90 -1.16 -12.12
CA GLN A 17 -9.17 -0.45 -12.07
C GLN A 17 -9.05 0.91 -12.76
N PRO A 18 -10.08 1.34 -13.51
CA PRO A 18 -10.06 2.68 -14.12
C PRO A 18 -9.90 3.80 -13.08
N GLU A 19 -10.47 3.59 -11.89
CA GLU A 19 -10.42 4.56 -10.81
C GLU A 19 -9.46 4.11 -9.71
N ARG A 20 -8.29 3.60 -10.12
CA ARG A 20 -7.31 3.14 -9.14
C ARG A 20 -6.93 4.28 -8.18
N PRO A 21 -6.63 3.94 -6.92
CA PRO A 21 -6.28 4.97 -5.95
C PRO A 21 -4.88 5.53 -6.21
N SER A 22 -4.68 6.79 -5.89
CA SER A 22 -3.33 7.38 -5.83
C SER A 22 -2.69 7.12 -4.47
N LEU A 23 -3.49 6.83 -3.46
CA LEU A 23 -3.03 6.52 -2.11
C LEU A 23 -3.76 5.29 -1.60
N LEU A 24 -2.99 4.26 -1.27
CA LEU A 24 -3.51 3.01 -0.71
C LEU A 24 -2.88 2.78 0.66
N LEU A 25 -3.71 2.69 1.68
CA LEU A 25 -3.28 2.45 3.05
C LEU A 25 -3.52 0.98 3.39
N LEU A 26 -2.43 0.28 3.74
CA LEU A 26 -2.49 -1.15 4.07
C LEU A 26 -2.40 -1.34 5.57
N GLU A 27 -3.34 -2.08 6.12
CA GLU A 27 -3.39 -2.43 7.52
C GLU A 27 -3.38 -3.94 7.67
N GLY A 28 -2.93 -4.43 8.81
CA GLY A 28 -2.92 -5.84 9.10
C GLY A 28 -1.71 -6.24 9.91
N THR A 29 -1.78 -7.44 10.50
CA THR A 29 -0.71 -7.97 11.31
C THR A 29 0.46 -8.45 10.46
N LEU A 30 1.62 -8.66 11.09
CA LEU A 30 2.77 -9.26 10.41
C LEU A 30 2.37 -10.62 9.82
N GLY A 31 2.86 -10.88 8.62
CA GLY A 31 2.55 -12.14 7.94
C GLY A 31 1.18 -12.20 7.29
N ALA A 32 0.41 -11.12 7.33
CA ALA A 32 -0.93 -11.11 6.71
C ALA A 32 -0.91 -11.01 5.19
N GLY A 33 0.27 -10.79 4.58
CA GLY A 33 0.40 -10.76 3.13
C GLY A 33 0.51 -9.38 2.52
N LYS A 34 0.81 -8.35 3.31
CA LYS A 34 0.91 -6.98 2.80
C LYS A 34 1.99 -6.84 1.73
N THR A 35 3.15 -7.46 1.94
CA THR A 35 4.23 -7.43 0.95
C THR A 35 3.84 -8.15 -0.34
N SER A 36 3.16 -9.29 -0.23
CA SER A 36 2.65 -10.01 -1.41
C SER A 36 1.68 -9.15 -2.21
N LEU A 37 0.82 -8.40 -1.52
CA LEU A 37 -0.09 -7.48 -2.18
C LEU A 37 0.68 -6.42 -2.96
N VAL A 38 1.70 -5.83 -2.36
CA VAL A 38 2.52 -4.81 -3.04
C VAL A 38 3.28 -5.42 -4.22
N GLN A 39 3.73 -6.67 -4.12
CA GLN A 39 4.34 -7.37 -5.24
C GLN A 39 3.38 -7.48 -6.42
N GLY A 40 2.10 -7.77 -6.16
CA GLY A 40 1.09 -7.81 -7.20
C GLY A 40 0.85 -6.44 -7.83
N ILE A 41 0.79 -5.40 -7.00
CA ILE A 41 0.67 -4.02 -7.49
C ILE A 41 1.83 -3.69 -8.42
N ALA A 42 3.05 -3.95 -7.99
CA ALA A 42 4.25 -3.65 -8.77
C ALA A 42 4.28 -4.42 -10.08
N SER A 43 3.87 -5.68 -10.06
CA SER A 43 3.80 -6.50 -11.26
C SER A 43 2.87 -5.87 -12.30
N ALA A 44 1.71 -5.38 -11.88
CA ALA A 44 0.76 -4.74 -12.78
C ALA A 44 1.29 -3.42 -13.33
N MET A 45 2.23 -2.79 -12.64
CA MET A 45 2.88 -1.56 -13.08
C MET A 45 4.08 -1.80 -13.98
N GLY A 46 4.43 -3.07 -14.24
CA GLY A 46 5.58 -3.41 -15.06
C GLY A 46 6.91 -3.25 -14.35
N ILE A 47 6.92 -3.23 -13.02
CA ILE A 47 8.15 -3.12 -12.25
C ILE A 47 8.81 -4.49 -12.18
N ASN A 48 10.03 -4.59 -12.66
CA ASN A 48 10.78 -5.84 -12.71
C ASN A 48 11.72 -6.04 -11.51
N GLU A 49 11.94 -4.98 -10.73
CA GLU A 49 12.78 -5.05 -9.56
C GLU A 49 12.12 -5.87 -8.47
N PRO A 50 12.90 -6.60 -7.64
CA PRO A 50 12.32 -7.28 -6.49
C PRO A 50 11.67 -6.29 -5.53
N ILE A 51 10.46 -6.63 -5.09
CA ILE A 51 9.74 -5.83 -4.11
C ILE A 51 9.89 -6.50 -2.76
N THR A 52 10.51 -5.80 -1.84
CA THR A 52 10.65 -6.24 -0.44
C THR A 52 10.15 -5.15 0.48
N SER A 53 9.83 -5.52 1.72
CA SER A 53 9.50 -4.50 2.71
C SER A 53 10.70 -3.61 2.93
N PRO A 54 10.55 -2.27 2.91
CA PRO A 54 11.66 -1.38 3.23
C PRO A 54 12.07 -1.60 4.68
N THR A 55 13.30 -2.09 4.91
CA THR A 55 13.74 -2.42 6.26
C THR A 55 14.50 -1.32 6.93
N PHE A 56 15.38 -0.65 6.20
CA PHE A 56 16.22 0.41 6.77
C PHE A 56 15.80 1.79 6.32
N ALA A 57 15.43 1.92 5.05
CA ALA A 57 15.11 3.21 4.47
C ALA A 57 13.68 3.66 4.74
N LEU A 58 12.80 2.78 5.24
CA LEU A 58 11.38 3.02 5.51
C LEU A 58 10.56 3.34 4.26
N SER A 59 11.18 3.75 3.17
CA SER A 59 10.50 3.97 1.90
C SER A 59 11.36 3.54 0.74
N GLN A 60 10.73 3.13 -0.35
CA GLN A 60 11.41 2.83 -1.61
C GLN A 60 10.62 3.39 -2.77
N HIS A 61 11.34 3.96 -3.73
CA HIS A 61 10.75 4.56 -4.91
C HIS A 61 11.03 3.67 -6.13
N TYR A 62 10.02 3.44 -6.93
CA TYR A 62 10.11 2.67 -8.17
C TYR A 62 9.66 3.57 -9.32
N PRO A 63 10.54 4.47 -9.79
CA PRO A 63 10.15 5.48 -10.77
C PRO A 63 9.88 4.95 -12.16
N GLN A 64 10.30 3.70 -12.45
CA GLN A 64 10.13 3.10 -13.78
C GLN A 64 8.78 2.44 -13.97
N GLY A 65 7.96 2.34 -12.91
CA GLY A 65 6.64 1.77 -13.02
C GLY A 65 5.69 2.68 -13.79
N LYS A 66 4.60 2.10 -14.26
CA LYS A 66 3.54 2.82 -14.99
C LYS A 66 2.20 2.55 -14.32
N PRO A 67 1.77 3.41 -13.39
CA PRO A 67 2.45 4.60 -12.86
C PRO A 67 3.66 4.25 -11.99
N PRO A 68 4.51 5.20 -11.64
CA PRO A 68 5.54 4.96 -10.64
C PRO A 68 4.94 4.56 -9.29
N LEU A 69 5.73 3.89 -8.48
CA LEU A 69 5.31 3.41 -7.17
C LEU A 69 6.22 3.98 -6.09
N VAL A 70 5.61 4.45 -5.01
CA VAL A 70 6.32 4.76 -3.77
C VAL A 70 5.77 3.81 -2.70
N HIS A 71 6.64 3.01 -2.12
CA HIS A 71 6.29 2.01 -1.11
C HIS A 71 6.85 2.46 0.23
N LEU A 72 5.98 2.74 1.18
CA LEU A 72 6.32 3.25 2.50
C LEU A 72 5.91 2.23 3.55
N ASP A 73 6.80 1.94 4.52
CA ASP A 73 6.52 1.03 5.62
C ASP A 73 6.77 1.74 6.94
N LEU A 74 5.73 1.92 7.73
CA LEU A 74 5.78 2.67 8.99
C LEU A 74 5.97 1.77 10.22
N TYR A 75 6.24 0.49 10.02
CA TYR A 75 6.31 -0.47 11.13
C TYR A 75 7.23 -0.01 12.26
N ARG A 76 8.39 0.55 11.92
CA ARG A 76 9.40 0.93 12.90
C ARG A 76 9.16 2.30 13.54
N LEU A 77 8.19 3.06 13.05
CA LEU A 77 7.90 4.39 13.60
C LEU A 77 6.72 4.28 14.57
N GLU A 78 7.04 4.05 15.83
CA GLU A 78 6.02 3.87 16.86
C GLU A 78 5.34 5.18 17.24
N GLN A 79 6.01 6.32 17.09
CA GLN A 79 5.45 7.62 17.43
C GLN A 79 4.66 8.18 16.26
N GLN A 80 3.42 8.56 16.52
CA GLN A 80 2.55 9.07 15.47
C GLN A 80 3.10 10.32 14.79
N ALA A 81 3.73 11.20 15.56
CA ALA A 81 4.28 12.43 14.99
C ALA A 81 5.34 12.13 13.94
N ALA A 82 6.24 11.17 14.21
CA ALA A 82 7.28 10.79 13.25
C ALA A 82 6.69 10.11 12.03
N ALA A 83 5.70 9.23 12.23
CA ALA A 83 5.05 8.55 11.12
C ALA A 83 4.29 9.54 10.23
N ASN A 84 3.57 10.49 10.83
CA ASN A 84 2.84 11.51 10.07
C ASN A 84 3.80 12.38 9.26
N GLU A 85 4.93 12.78 9.86
CA GLU A 85 5.91 13.63 9.19
C GLU A 85 6.50 12.92 7.97
N LEU A 86 6.92 11.67 8.13
CA LEU A 86 7.47 10.90 7.02
C LEU A 86 6.43 10.69 5.93
N PHE A 87 5.20 10.39 6.32
CA PHE A 87 4.11 10.21 5.35
C PHE A 87 3.90 11.47 4.51
N LEU A 88 3.81 12.64 5.16
CA LEU A 88 3.57 13.88 4.44
C LEU A 88 4.71 14.20 3.48
N GLN A 89 5.94 13.93 3.87
CA GLN A 89 7.10 14.11 3.00
C GLN A 89 7.03 13.19 1.78
N GLU A 90 6.71 11.91 1.99
CA GLU A 90 6.63 10.96 0.89
C GLU A 90 5.41 11.19 0.01
N GLU A 91 4.31 11.68 0.58
CA GLU A 91 3.14 12.03 -0.21
C GLU A 91 3.46 13.15 -1.20
N GLU A 92 4.20 14.16 -0.76
CA GLU A 92 4.63 15.24 -1.64
C GLU A 92 5.53 14.72 -2.76
N GLU A 93 6.47 13.84 -2.42
CA GLU A 93 7.34 13.21 -3.42
C GLU A 93 6.52 12.40 -4.44
N ALA A 94 5.56 11.63 -3.96
CA ALA A 94 4.73 10.80 -4.84
C ALA A 94 3.90 11.66 -5.78
N LEU A 95 3.35 12.77 -5.28
CA LEU A 95 2.60 13.70 -6.13
C LEU A 95 3.48 14.28 -7.23
N GLY A 96 4.71 14.65 -6.90
CA GLY A 96 5.65 15.19 -7.88
C GLY A 96 6.05 14.17 -8.95
N MET A 97 6.02 12.88 -8.62
CA MET A 97 6.34 11.79 -9.55
C MET A 97 5.14 11.31 -10.35
N GLY A 98 3.93 11.71 -9.98
CA GLY A 98 2.72 11.10 -10.51
C GLY A 98 2.58 9.66 -10.07
N ALA A 99 3.08 9.32 -8.89
CA ALA A 99 3.16 7.95 -8.40
C ALA A 99 1.94 7.55 -7.59
N MET A 100 1.72 6.22 -7.52
CA MET A 100 0.82 5.64 -6.52
C MET A 100 1.62 5.45 -5.25
N LEU A 101 1.09 5.94 -4.13
CA LEU A 101 1.72 5.76 -2.82
C LEU A 101 1.02 4.63 -2.08
N VAL A 102 1.78 3.62 -1.69
CA VAL A 102 1.29 2.47 -0.92
C VAL A 102 1.98 2.48 0.44
N VAL A 103 1.18 2.52 1.51
CA VAL A 103 1.67 2.67 2.87
C VAL A 103 1.31 1.43 3.67
N GLU A 104 2.32 0.68 4.14
CA GLU A 104 2.13 -0.42 5.09
C GLU A 104 2.16 0.13 6.51
N TRP A 105 1.45 -0.54 7.41
CA TRP A 105 1.30 -0.11 8.80
C TRP A 105 0.66 1.26 8.91
N ALA A 106 -0.37 1.48 8.11
CA ALA A 106 -1.09 2.74 8.11
C ALA A 106 -1.74 3.05 9.45
N GLU A 107 -1.88 2.04 10.32
CA GLU A 107 -2.37 2.24 11.70
C GLU A 107 -1.49 3.21 12.50
N ARG A 108 -0.24 3.39 12.09
CA ARG A 108 0.67 4.34 12.73
C ARG A 108 0.28 5.80 12.51
N LEU A 109 -0.54 6.06 11.48
CA LEU A 109 -0.93 7.43 11.13
C LEU A 109 -2.14 7.86 11.94
N SER A 110 -2.14 9.14 12.33
CA SER A 110 -3.30 9.77 12.96
C SER A 110 -3.99 10.79 12.06
N LEU A 111 -3.50 10.92 10.82
CA LEU A 111 -4.03 11.88 9.86
C LEU A 111 -5.36 11.39 9.29
N GLN A 112 -6.23 12.34 8.96
CA GLN A 112 -7.45 12.03 8.22
C GLN A 112 -7.14 12.13 6.73
N LEU A 113 -7.38 11.01 6.02
CA LEU A 113 -7.02 10.90 4.61
C LEU A 113 -8.26 10.41 3.85
N PRO A 114 -9.23 11.29 3.60
CA PRO A 114 -10.51 10.86 3.00
C PRO A 114 -10.36 10.39 1.56
N GLU A 115 -9.30 10.78 0.87
CA GLU A 115 -9.08 10.37 -0.52
C GLU A 115 -8.38 9.01 -0.63
N ALA A 116 -7.91 8.46 0.48
CA ALA A 116 -7.19 7.20 0.47
C ALA A 116 -8.16 6.01 0.40
N TRP A 117 -7.74 4.97 -0.30
CA TRP A 117 -8.37 3.67 -0.17
C TRP A 117 -7.67 2.92 0.95
N ARG A 118 -8.43 2.16 1.72
CA ARG A 118 -7.90 1.38 2.84
C ARG A 118 -8.14 -0.10 2.59
N LEU A 119 -7.11 -0.90 2.77
CA LEU A 119 -7.21 -2.34 2.65
C LEU A 119 -6.66 -2.98 3.91
N LYS A 120 -7.49 -3.75 4.59
CA LYS A 120 -7.09 -4.47 5.79
C LYS A 120 -6.99 -5.96 5.47
N LEU A 121 -5.82 -6.53 5.74
CA LEU A 121 -5.57 -7.96 5.58
C LEU A 121 -5.50 -8.61 6.96
N SER A 122 -6.16 -9.76 7.10
CA SER A 122 -6.12 -10.51 8.33
C SER A 122 -6.07 -12.00 8.02
N HIS A 123 -5.56 -12.78 8.98
CA HIS A 123 -5.52 -14.23 8.86
C HIS A 123 -6.91 -14.82 9.08
N ARG A 124 -7.21 -15.88 8.33
CA ARG A 124 -8.40 -16.69 8.55
C ARG A 124 -8.02 -17.96 9.29
N ASN A 125 -9.01 -18.55 9.97
CA ASN A 125 -8.80 -19.78 10.71
C ASN A 125 -8.41 -20.97 9.82
N ASP A 126 -8.78 -20.89 8.53
CA ASP A 126 -8.49 -21.95 7.57
C ASP A 126 -7.15 -21.78 6.85
N GLY A 127 -6.31 -20.85 7.30
CA GLY A 127 -5.00 -20.59 6.70
C GLY A 127 -5.01 -19.56 5.58
N GLY A 128 -6.18 -19.13 5.15
CA GLY A 128 -6.29 -18.08 4.13
C GLY A 128 -6.20 -16.68 4.71
N ARG A 129 -6.51 -15.72 3.89
CA ARG A 129 -6.49 -14.30 4.26
C ARG A 129 -7.85 -13.67 3.98
N LEU A 130 -8.25 -12.75 4.82
CA LEU A 130 -9.43 -11.93 4.60
C LEU A 130 -8.97 -10.52 4.23
N ALA A 131 -9.49 -10.01 3.11
CA ALA A 131 -9.21 -8.65 2.66
C ALA A 131 -10.48 -7.82 2.76
N ARG A 132 -10.38 -6.67 3.41
CA ARG A 132 -11.49 -5.74 3.52
C ARG A 132 -11.05 -4.41 2.89
N LEU A 133 -11.67 -4.05 1.78
CA LEU A 133 -11.34 -2.84 1.05
C LEU A 133 -12.38 -1.77 1.33
N THR A 134 -11.91 -0.59 1.73
CA THR A 134 -12.74 0.61 1.85
C THR A 134 -12.25 1.61 0.83
N ARG A 135 -13.09 1.94 -0.13
CA ARG A 135 -12.74 2.91 -1.17
C ARG A 135 -12.88 4.32 -0.67
N SER A 136 -12.18 5.23 -1.34
CA SER A 136 -12.26 6.64 -1.04
C SER A 136 -13.69 7.15 -1.16
N LYS A 137 -14.10 8.04 -0.26
CA LYS A 137 -15.37 8.74 -0.34
C LYS A 137 -15.31 9.96 -1.24
N ALA A 138 -14.11 10.43 -1.55
CA ALA A 138 -13.94 11.56 -2.45
C ALA A 138 -14.37 11.15 -3.85
N GLY A 139 -15.17 11.95 -4.51
CA GLY A 139 -15.65 11.65 -5.84
C GLY A 139 -16.88 10.76 -5.91
N THR A 140 -17.45 10.38 -4.78
CA THR A 140 -18.69 9.61 -4.74
C THR A 140 -19.93 10.49 -4.61
N CYS A 141 -19.75 11.75 -4.69
CA CYS A 141 -20.83 12.73 -4.58
C CYS A 141 -21.64 12.84 -5.83
#